data_b74d6d4e83c1e19608fbd010d46713d9
#
_entry.id   b74d6d4e83c1e19608fbd010d46713d9
#
_cell.length_a   1.000
_cell.length_b   1.000
_cell.length_c   1.000
_cell.angle_alpha   90.00
_cell.angle_beta   90.00
_cell.angle_gamma   90.00
#
_symmetry.space_group_name_H-M   'P 1'
#
loop_
_entity.id
_entity.type
_entity.pdbx_description
1 polymer ?
#
loop_
_entity_poly.entity_id
_entity_poly.type
_entity_poly.pdbx_seq_one_letter_code
_entity_poly.pdbx_strand_id
1 'polypeptide(L)'
;MDIATIKERQQATWASGDYSAVGTRLLLVAELLCEAVDLRAGERVLDVACGNGNAALAAARRFCQVTGIDYVPALLERARQRAQAEGLDVTFQEADAENLPFPDASFDAVLSTCGAMFAPDQERTASELLRVCRPGGRIGMVNWVPDGYVGELFRTIGGYLPPPAGLPPPVRWGDSERLRELFGP
;
A
#
# COMPACT_ATOMS: atom_id res chain seq x y z
N MET A 1 -13.02 -9.33 18.41
CA MET A 1 -12.38 -10.12 17.31
C MET A 1 -10.92 -9.76 17.37
N ASP A 2 -10.01 -10.72 17.32
CA ASP A 2 -8.58 -10.42 17.33
C ASP A 2 -8.10 -9.96 15.94
N ILE A 3 -6.93 -9.31 15.90
CA ILE A 3 -6.34 -8.75 14.68
C ILE A 3 -6.08 -9.84 13.63
N ALA A 4 -5.66 -11.04 14.05
CA ALA A 4 -5.39 -12.14 13.12
C ALA A 4 -6.65 -12.55 12.35
N THR A 5 -7.76 -12.75 13.05
CA THR A 5 -9.07 -13.06 12.42
C THR A 5 -9.53 -11.95 11.47
N ILE A 6 -9.24 -10.69 11.80
CA ILE A 6 -9.57 -9.55 10.93
C ILE A 6 -8.75 -9.62 9.64
N LYS A 7 -7.45 -9.85 9.75
CA LYS A 7 -6.56 -9.98 8.58
C LYS A 7 -6.94 -11.13 7.68
N GLU A 8 -7.28 -12.30 8.23
CA GLU A 8 -7.76 -13.45 7.46
C GLU A 8 -9.03 -13.10 6.63
N ARG A 9 -9.98 -12.41 7.25
CA ARG A 9 -11.20 -11.98 6.56
C ARG A 9 -10.92 -10.93 5.48
N GLN A 10 -10.05 -9.97 5.76
CA GLN A 10 -9.62 -8.98 4.78
C GLN A 10 -8.91 -9.65 3.61
N GLN A 11 -7.97 -10.56 3.87
CA GLN A 11 -7.25 -11.31 2.83
C GLN A 11 -8.22 -12.09 1.94
N ALA A 12 -9.20 -12.79 2.53
CA ALA A 12 -10.24 -13.50 1.78
C ALA A 12 -11.09 -12.53 0.93
N THR A 13 -11.42 -11.36 1.46
CA THR A 13 -12.16 -10.32 0.73
C THR A 13 -11.36 -9.81 -0.47
N TRP A 14 -10.08 -9.45 -0.27
CA TRP A 14 -9.21 -8.96 -1.33
C TRP A 14 -8.91 -10.04 -2.39
N ALA A 15 -8.87 -11.31 -1.99
CA ALA A 15 -8.70 -12.44 -2.91
C ALA A 15 -9.96 -12.76 -3.73
N SER A 16 -11.15 -12.38 -3.28
CA SER A 16 -12.43 -12.78 -3.87
C SER A 16 -12.82 -12.02 -5.14
N GLY A 17 -12.24 -10.83 -5.37
CA GLY A 17 -12.60 -9.94 -6.46
C GLY A 17 -11.54 -9.83 -7.55
N ASP A 18 -11.95 -9.34 -8.73
CA ASP A 18 -11.01 -8.93 -9.76
C ASP A 18 -10.59 -7.47 -9.57
N TYR A 19 -9.58 -7.25 -8.72
CA TYR A 19 -9.03 -5.92 -8.48
C TYR A 19 -8.30 -5.30 -9.67
N SER A 20 -8.00 -6.06 -10.72
CA SER A 20 -7.42 -5.49 -11.94
C SER A 20 -8.40 -4.52 -12.62
N ALA A 21 -9.72 -4.76 -12.51
CA ALA A 21 -10.74 -3.85 -13.02
C ALA A 21 -10.72 -2.47 -12.34
N VAL A 22 -10.42 -2.42 -11.04
CA VAL A 22 -10.23 -1.16 -10.29
C VAL A 22 -8.81 -0.64 -10.50
N GLY A 23 -7.83 -1.51 -10.41
CA GLY A 23 -6.41 -1.17 -10.52
C GLY A 23 -6.05 -0.46 -11.82
N THR A 24 -6.62 -0.87 -12.95
CA THR A 24 -6.41 -0.20 -14.25
C THR A 24 -6.87 1.25 -14.28
N ARG A 25 -7.82 1.63 -13.45
CA ARG A 25 -8.30 3.03 -13.33
C ARG A 25 -7.41 3.88 -12.42
N LEU A 26 -6.55 3.24 -11.65
CA LEU A 26 -5.62 3.89 -10.71
C LEU A 26 -4.17 3.92 -11.23
N LEU A 27 -3.91 3.51 -12.47
CA LEU A 27 -2.57 3.54 -13.07
C LEU A 27 -1.95 4.93 -13.02
N LEU A 28 -2.70 5.94 -13.45
CA LEU A 28 -2.22 7.33 -13.45
C LEU A 28 -1.88 7.82 -12.03
N VAL A 29 -2.64 7.39 -11.03
CA VAL A 29 -2.41 7.76 -9.63
C VAL A 29 -1.04 7.25 -9.15
N ALA A 30 -0.68 6.01 -9.52
CA ALA A 30 0.62 5.44 -9.19
C ALA A 30 1.78 6.17 -9.90
N GLU A 31 1.60 6.55 -11.18
CA GLU A 31 2.59 7.34 -11.91
C GLU A 31 2.79 8.73 -11.27
N LEU A 32 1.70 9.42 -10.91
CA LEU A 32 1.76 10.72 -10.24
C LEU A 32 2.39 10.62 -8.86
N LEU A 33 2.17 9.53 -8.11
CA LEU A 33 2.85 9.29 -6.85
C LEU A 33 4.37 9.17 -7.04
N CYS A 34 4.82 8.38 -8.00
CA CYS A 34 6.24 8.22 -8.31
C CYS A 34 6.89 9.55 -8.72
N GLU A 35 6.17 10.39 -9.47
CA GLU A 35 6.61 11.74 -9.83
C GLU A 35 6.71 12.65 -8.60
N ALA A 36 5.67 12.69 -7.76
CA ALA A 36 5.64 13.52 -6.56
C ALA A 36 6.73 13.13 -5.54
N VAL A 37 7.09 11.85 -5.48
CA VAL A 37 8.19 11.33 -4.64
C VAL A 37 9.55 11.61 -5.26
N ASP A 38 9.63 12.07 -6.51
CA ASP A 38 10.88 12.32 -7.26
C ASP A 38 11.77 11.06 -7.28
N LEU A 39 11.20 9.93 -7.72
CA LEU A 39 11.95 8.66 -7.82
C LEU A 39 13.04 8.76 -8.89
N ARG A 40 14.22 8.25 -8.56
CA ARG A 40 15.41 8.32 -9.43
C ARG A 40 15.92 6.93 -9.78
N ALA A 41 16.46 6.80 -10.99
CA ALA A 41 17.05 5.55 -11.45
C ALA A 41 18.09 5.01 -10.44
N GLY A 42 18.04 3.70 -10.20
CA GLY A 42 18.93 3.00 -9.29
C GLY A 42 18.50 3.03 -7.81
N GLU A 43 17.51 3.83 -7.42
CA GLU A 43 16.99 3.81 -6.05
C GLU A 43 16.31 2.49 -5.70
N ARG A 44 16.47 2.05 -4.45
CA ARG A 44 15.76 0.90 -3.89
C ARG A 44 14.41 1.35 -3.39
N VAL A 45 13.36 0.83 -4.00
CA VAL A 45 11.98 1.22 -3.73
C VAL A 45 11.18 0.03 -3.20
N LEU A 46 10.45 0.23 -2.10
CA LEU A 46 9.48 -0.71 -1.58
C LEU A 46 8.06 -0.21 -1.87
N ASP A 47 7.23 -1.04 -2.51
CA ASP A 47 5.78 -0.80 -2.66
C ASP A 47 5.03 -1.70 -1.68
N VAL A 48 4.41 -1.11 -0.64
CA VAL A 48 3.74 -1.82 0.47
C VAL A 48 2.25 -1.96 0.21
N ALA A 49 1.74 -3.17 0.35
CA ALA A 49 0.40 -3.57 -0.06
C ALA A 49 0.17 -3.22 -1.54
N CYS A 50 1.09 -3.71 -2.36
CA CYS A 50 1.22 -3.33 -3.77
C CYS A 50 0.08 -3.83 -4.67
N GLY A 51 -0.74 -4.77 -4.18
CA GLY A 51 -1.81 -5.37 -4.94
C GLY A 51 -1.31 -5.98 -6.25
N ASN A 52 -1.90 -5.56 -7.37
CA ASN A 52 -1.47 -5.97 -8.71
C ASN A 52 -0.29 -5.14 -9.27
N GLY A 53 0.43 -4.40 -8.43
CA GLY A 53 1.73 -3.82 -8.74
C GLY A 53 1.73 -2.45 -9.43
N ASN A 54 0.69 -1.63 -9.29
CA ASN A 54 0.64 -0.35 -10.00
C ASN A 54 1.83 0.57 -9.71
N ALA A 55 2.14 0.84 -8.43
CA ALA A 55 3.25 1.72 -8.06
C ALA A 55 4.60 1.01 -8.25
N ALA A 56 4.67 -0.30 -7.97
CA ALA A 56 5.87 -1.09 -8.24
C ALA A 56 6.30 -1.02 -9.72
N LEU A 57 5.36 -1.21 -10.65
CA LEU A 57 5.64 -1.12 -12.09
C LEU A 57 5.97 0.30 -12.53
N ALA A 58 5.28 1.30 -11.98
CA ALA A 58 5.57 2.72 -12.25
C ALA A 58 7.00 3.10 -11.81
N ALA A 59 7.46 2.61 -10.64
CA ALA A 59 8.81 2.80 -10.15
C ALA A 59 9.85 2.04 -11.01
N ALA A 60 9.52 0.81 -11.43
CA ALA A 60 10.40 0.02 -12.30
C ALA A 60 10.61 0.65 -13.68
N ARG A 61 9.58 1.28 -14.26
CA ARG A 61 9.70 2.08 -15.50
C ARG A 61 10.63 3.28 -15.36
N ARG A 62 10.90 3.73 -14.13
CA ARG A 62 11.87 4.78 -13.77
C ARG A 62 13.26 4.22 -13.46
N PHE A 63 13.49 2.94 -13.79
CA PHE A 63 14.74 2.23 -13.56
C PHE A 63 15.15 2.12 -12.09
N CYS A 64 14.17 2.09 -11.18
CA CYS A 64 14.39 1.78 -9.77
C CYS A 64 14.58 0.27 -9.56
N GLN A 65 15.24 -0.10 -8.46
CA GLN A 65 15.31 -1.48 -7.97
C GLN A 65 14.10 -1.71 -7.05
N VAL A 66 13.09 -2.43 -7.53
CA VAL A 66 11.78 -2.44 -6.89
C VAL A 66 11.48 -3.77 -6.22
N THR A 67 11.00 -3.68 -4.98
CA THR A 67 10.34 -4.78 -4.28
C THR A 67 8.89 -4.39 -4.00
N GLY A 68 7.93 -5.20 -4.43
CA GLY A 68 6.53 -5.07 -4.08
C GLY A 68 6.12 -6.14 -3.08
N ILE A 69 5.40 -5.76 -2.04
CA ILE A 69 4.84 -6.72 -1.08
C ILE A 69 3.34 -6.61 -0.96
N ASP A 70 2.70 -7.75 -0.80
CA ASP A 70 1.29 -7.85 -0.46
C ASP A 70 1.06 -9.16 0.31
N TYR A 71 0.02 -9.24 1.13
CA TYR A 71 -0.29 -10.47 1.86
C TYR A 71 -1.31 -11.36 1.10
N VAL A 72 -1.74 -10.94 -0.12
CA VAL A 72 -2.66 -11.68 -0.98
C VAL A 72 -1.90 -12.31 -2.16
N PRO A 73 -1.59 -13.60 -2.14
CA PRO A 73 -0.79 -14.25 -3.19
C PRO A 73 -1.35 -14.10 -4.60
N ALA A 74 -2.68 -14.11 -4.75
CA ALA A 74 -3.34 -13.97 -6.05
C ALA A 74 -3.10 -12.60 -6.69
N LEU A 75 -2.97 -11.52 -5.90
CA LEU A 75 -2.64 -10.20 -6.39
C LEU A 75 -1.18 -10.13 -6.84
N LEU A 76 -0.26 -10.71 -6.06
CA LEU A 76 1.16 -10.78 -6.42
C LEU A 76 1.39 -11.58 -7.71
N GLU A 77 0.63 -12.65 -7.94
CA GLU A 77 0.73 -13.40 -9.19
C GLU A 77 0.33 -12.53 -10.39
N ARG A 78 -0.73 -11.75 -10.27
CA ARG A 78 -1.11 -10.77 -11.31
C ARG A 78 -0.05 -9.68 -11.51
N ALA A 79 0.57 -9.21 -10.42
CA ALA A 79 1.66 -8.25 -10.50
C ALA A 79 2.87 -8.82 -11.26
N ARG A 80 3.25 -10.08 -11.02
CA ARG A 80 4.33 -10.78 -11.76
C ARG A 80 4.01 -10.91 -13.25
N GLN A 81 2.79 -11.31 -13.60
CA GLN A 81 2.35 -11.41 -14.98
C GLN A 81 2.42 -10.06 -15.71
N ARG A 82 2.04 -8.99 -15.04
CA ARG A 82 2.15 -7.63 -15.60
C ARG A 82 3.60 -7.20 -15.78
N ALA A 83 4.45 -7.42 -14.77
CA ALA A 83 5.87 -7.11 -14.87
C ALA A 83 6.53 -7.87 -16.04
N GLN A 84 6.22 -9.16 -16.17
CA GLN A 84 6.69 -10.00 -17.27
C GLN A 84 6.21 -9.47 -18.63
N ALA A 85 4.94 -9.09 -18.76
CA ALA A 85 4.38 -8.59 -20.01
C ALA A 85 5.03 -7.26 -20.45
N GLU A 86 5.50 -6.46 -19.50
CA GLU A 86 6.20 -5.20 -19.75
C GLU A 86 7.74 -5.35 -19.80
N GLY A 87 8.28 -6.54 -19.55
CA GLY A 87 9.73 -6.79 -19.48
C GLY A 87 10.41 -6.06 -18.32
N LEU A 88 9.69 -5.83 -17.22
CA LEU A 88 10.18 -5.14 -16.04
C LEU A 88 10.72 -6.13 -14.99
N ASP A 89 11.87 -5.82 -14.39
CA ASP A 89 12.44 -6.58 -13.29
C ASP A 89 11.92 -6.01 -11.95
N VAL A 90 11.02 -6.75 -11.31
CA VAL A 90 10.43 -6.41 -10.01
C VAL A 90 10.37 -7.65 -9.15
N THR A 91 10.89 -7.57 -7.93
CA THR A 91 10.73 -8.63 -6.93
C THR A 91 9.36 -8.50 -6.25
N PHE A 92 8.55 -9.56 -6.27
CA PHE A 92 7.28 -9.61 -5.54
C PHE A 92 7.32 -10.67 -4.44
N GLN A 93 7.02 -10.27 -3.21
CA GLN A 93 7.10 -11.13 -2.03
C GLN A 93 5.81 -11.03 -1.19
N GLU A 94 5.35 -12.17 -0.68
CA GLU A 94 4.26 -12.18 0.30
C GLU A 94 4.78 -11.69 1.65
N ALA A 95 4.14 -10.64 2.18
CA ALA A 95 4.47 -10.06 3.48
C ALA A 95 3.31 -9.23 4.04
N ASP A 96 3.33 -9.06 5.36
CA ASP A 96 2.39 -8.22 6.11
C ASP A 96 2.97 -6.82 6.31
N ALA A 97 2.18 -5.78 6.00
CA ALA A 97 2.57 -4.38 6.18
C ALA A 97 2.86 -4.00 7.64
N GLU A 98 2.30 -4.75 8.60
CA GLU A 98 2.55 -4.57 10.03
C GLU A 98 3.81 -5.32 10.54
N ASN A 99 4.47 -6.11 9.67
CA ASN A 99 5.68 -6.84 10.03
C ASN A 99 6.54 -7.07 8.77
N LEU A 100 7.22 -6.03 8.32
CA LEU A 100 8.00 -6.04 7.10
C LEU A 100 9.28 -6.88 7.25
N PRO A 101 9.53 -7.89 6.39
CA PRO A 101 10.67 -8.81 6.51
C PRO A 101 11.97 -8.20 5.95
N PHE A 102 12.22 -6.93 6.24
CA PHE A 102 13.39 -6.20 5.77
C PHE A 102 14.15 -5.57 6.92
N PRO A 103 15.48 -5.44 6.83
CA PRO A 103 16.26 -4.69 7.79
C PRO A 103 15.86 -3.20 7.85
N ASP A 104 16.25 -2.52 8.93
CA ASP A 104 16.09 -1.08 9.07
C ASP A 104 16.85 -0.34 7.94
N ALA A 105 16.33 0.80 7.52
CA ALA A 105 16.97 1.67 6.53
C ALA A 105 17.32 0.99 5.19
N SER A 106 16.52 0.02 4.75
CA SER A 106 16.78 -0.79 3.55
C SER A 106 16.41 -0.11 2.25
N PHE A 107 15.52 0.89 2.26
CA PHE A 107 14.95 1.50 1.06
C PHE A 107 15.16 3.00 1.00
N ASP A 108 15.40 3.50 -0.21
CA ASP A 108 15.54 4.93 -0.51
C ASP A 108 14.17 5.61 -0.56
N ALA A 109 13.17 4.88 -1.03
CA ALA A 109 11.77 5.30 -1.00
C ALA A 109 10.84 4.14 -0.64
N VAL A 110 9.77 4.46 0.09
CA VAL A 110 8.70 3.52 0.45
C VAL A 110 7.38 4.07 -0.07
N LEU A 111 6.67 3.28 -0.84
CA LEU A 111 5.42 3.67 -1.48
C LEU A 111 4.25 2.85 -0.93
N SER A 112 3.05 3.42 -0.96
CA SER A 112 1.80 2.66 -0.85
C SER A 112 0.67 3.41 -1.56
N THR A 113 -0.02 2.73 -2.47
CA THR A 113 -1.15 3.29 -3.21
C THR A 113 -2.45 2.63 -2.79
N CYS A 114 -3.20 3.27 -1.91
CA CYS A 114 -4.49 2.80 -1.37
C CYS A 114 -4.44 1.40 -0.73
N GLY A 115 -3.27 0.92 -0.31
CA GLY A 115 -3.08 -0.43 0.23
C GLY A 115 -2.85 -0.43 1.74
N ALA A 116 -1.73 0.14 2.22
CA ALA A 116 -1.33 0.12 3.64
C ALA A 116 -2.38 0.73 4.58
N MET A 117 -3.22 1.64 4.09
CA MET A 117 -4.33 2.23 4.87
C MET A 117 -5.34 1.20 5.38
N PHE A 118 -5.40 0.00 4.80
CA PHE A 118 -6.30 -1.08 5.23
C PHE A 118 -5.72 -1.99 6.30
N ALA A 119 -4.44 -1.83 6.65
CA ALA A 119 -3.84 -2.57 7.74
C ALA A 119 -4.52 -2.22 9.07
N PRO A 120 -4.93 -3.23 9.88
CA PRO A 120 -5.67 -3.00 11.11
C PRO A 120 -4.92 -2.17 12.15
N ASP A 121 -3.63 -2.43 12.33
CA ASP A 121 -2.76 -1.69 13.24
C ASP A 121 -2.03 -0.56 12.49
N GLN A 122 -2.65 0.63 12.49
CA GLN A 122 -2.14 1.79 11.77
C GLN A 122 -0.81 2.30 12.33
N GLU A 123 -0.64 2.29 13.65
CA GLU A 123 0.59 2.69 14.35
C GLU A 123 1.74 1.74 14.01
N ARG A 124 1.49 0.45 14.06
CA ARG A 124 2.48 -0.56 13.71
C ARG A 124 2.89 -0.44 12.25
N THR A 125 1.91 -0.28 11.36
CA THR A 125 2.17 -0.09 9.92
C THR A 125 3.04 1.14 9.68
N ALA A 126 2.69 2.29 10.24
CA ALA A 126 3.49 3.52 10.10
C ALA A 126 4.92 3.34 10.65
N SER A 127 5.05 2.70 11.82
CA SER A 127 6.35 2.38 12.41
C SER A 127 7.21 1.50 11.49
N GLU A 128 6.64 0.50 10.84
CA GLU A 128 7.35 -0.35 9.89
C GLU A 128 7.78 0.40 8.61
N LEU A 129 6.89 1.26 8.06
CA LEU A 129 7.24 2.10 6.91
C LEU A 129 8.41 3.03 7.24
N LEU A 130 8.40 3.64 8.43
CA LEU A 130 9.50 4.49 8.91
C LEU A 130 10.79 3.68 9.14
N ARG A 131 10.68 2.51 9.74
CA ARG A 131 11.82 1.65 10.07
C ARG A 131 12.60 1.22 8.83
N VAL A 132 11.90 0.79 7.79
CA VAL A 132 12.55 0.28 6.57
C VAL A 132 13.01 1.40 5.64
N CYS A 133 12.47 2.61 5.76
CA CYS A 133 12.93 3.79 5.03
C CYS A 133 14.23 4.31 5.65
N ARG A 134 15.25 4.55 4.82
CA ARG A 134 16.53 5.08 5.33
C ARG A 134 16.38 6.52 5.83
N PRO A 135 17.25 6.99 6.73
CA PRO A 135 17.34 8.42 7.04
C PRO A 135 17.55 9.26 5.77
N GLY A 136 16.74 10.31 5.62
CA GLY A 136 16.72 11.14 4.40
C GLY A 136 16.07 10.47 3.19
N GLY A 137 15.48 9.28 3.37
CA GLY A 137 14.59 8.65 2.38
C GLY A 137 13.23 9.32 2.31
N ARG A 138 12.34 8.78 1.49
CA ARG A 138 11.00 9.35 1.26
C ARG A 138 9.93 8.29 1.44
N ILE A 139 8.83 8.66 2.08
CA ILE A 139 7.61 7.84 2.14
C ILE A 139 6.54 8.55 1.34
N GLY A 140 6.04 7.91 0.29
CA GLY A 140 4.98 8.41 -0.55
C GLY A 140 3.73 7.56 -0.45
N MET A 141 2.59 8.20 -0.18
CA MET A 141 1.33 7.48 -0.04
C MET A 141 0.20 8.15 -0.80
N VAL A 142 -0.71 7.34 -1.32
CA VAL A 142 -2.03 7.78 -1.78
C VAL A 142 -3.08 7.10 -0.94
N ASN A 143 -3.92 7.89 -0.29
CA ASN A 143 -4.96 7.40 0.60
C ASN A 143 -6.31 8.02 0.26
N TRP A 144 -7.38 7.26 0.49
CA TRP A 144 -8.73 7.80 0.39
C TRP A 144 -9.03 8.73 1.56
N VAL A 145 -9.63 9.88 1.29
CA VAL A 145 -9.99 10.88 2.30
C VAL A 145 -11.38 10.60 2.88
N PRO A 146 -11.62 10.97 4.16
CA PRO A 146 -12.92 10.75 4.81
C PRO A 146 -14.09 11.46 4.11
N ASP A 147 -13.87 12.64 3.57
CA ASP A 147 -14.89 13.47 2.93
C ASP A 147 -14.95 13.31 1.41
N GLY A 148 -14.26 12.28 0.87
CA GLY A 148 -14.30 11.93 -0.55
C GLY A 148 -15.32 10.83 -0.85
N TYR A 149 -15.49 10.52 -2.15
CA TYR A 149 -16.42 9.50 -2.64
C TYR A 149 -16.25 8.14 -1.92
N VAL A 150 -15.01 7.69 -1.71
CA VAL A 150 -14.76 6.41 -1.03
C VAL A 150 -15.07 6.50 0.46
N GLY A 151 -14.85 7.64 1.10
CA GLY A 151 -15.27 7.89 2.49
C GLY A 151 -16.78 7.80 2.67
N GLU A 152 -17.55 8.40 1.75
CA GLU A 152 -19.01 8.31 1.71
C GLU A 152 -19.48 6.87 1.47
N LEU A 153 -18.81 6.15 0.55
CA LEU A 153 -19.09 4.75 0.27
C LEU A 153 -18.91 3.89 1.53
N PHE A 154 -17.79 4.07 2.25
CA PHE A 154 -17.53 3.32 3.49
C PHE A 154 -18.52 3.67 4.59
N ARG A 155 -18.93 4.92 4.69
CA ARG A 155 -19.97 5.35 5.65
C ARG A 155 -21.31 4.69 5.34
N THR A 156 -21.67 4.64 4.06
CA THR A 156 -22.91 3.98 3.60
C THR A 156 -22.86 2.47 3.88
N ILE A 157 -21.79 1.79 3.50
CA ILE A 157 -21.59 0.36 3.76
C ILE A 157 -21.63 0.07 5.27
N GLY A 158 -20.95 0.91 6.07
CA GLY A 158 -20.90 0.77 7.53
C GLY A 158 -22.28 0.85 8.22
N GLY A 159 -23.26 1.50 7.59
CA GLY A 159 -24.66 1.51 8.04
C GLY A 159 -25.36 0.14 7.92
N TYR A 160 -24.91 -0.70 6.99
CA TYR A 160 -25.45 -2.05 6.78
C TYR A 160 -24.54 -3.14 7.35
N LEU A 161 -23.23 -2.95 7.26
CA LEU A 161 -22.21 -3.87 7.75
C LEU A 161 -21.23 -3.09 8.62
N PRO A 162 -21.47 -3.00 9.94
CA PRO A 162 -20.60 -2.26 10.84
C PRO A 162 -19.16 -2.79 10.79
N PRO A 163 -18.16 -1.90 10.75
CA PRO A 163 -16.76 -2.30 10.81
C PRO A 163 -16.44 -2.98 12.14
N PRO A 164 -15.36 -3.76 12.22
CA PRO A 164 -14.92 -4.36 13.47
C PRO A 164 -14.72 -3.30 14.55
N ALA A 165 -15.30 -3.54 15.75
CA ALA A 165 -15.17 -2.60 16.85
C ALA A 165 -13.71 -2.45 17.30
N GLY A 166 -13.31 -1.22 17.64
CA GLY A 166 -11.98 -0.90 18.16
C GLY A 166 -10.90 -0.64 17.12
N LEU A 167 -11.21 -0.75 15.82
CA LEU A 167 -10.27 -0.37 14.77
C LEU A 167 -10.57 1.03 14.21
N PRO A 168 -9.54 1.83 13.96
CA PRO A 168 -9.71 3.11 13.28
C PRO A 168 -10.12 2.88 11.81
N PRO A 169 -11.03 3.71 11.25
CA PRO A 169 -11.41 3.59 9.85
C PRO A 169 -10.20 3.79 8.91
N PRO A 170 -10.08 2.99 7.83
CA PRO A 170 -8.97 3.13 6.87
C PRO A 170 -8.82 4.55 6.32
N VAL A 171 -9.92 5.25 6.05
CA VAL A 171 -9.91 6.61 5.49
C VAL A 171 -9.27 7.67 6.40
N ARG A 172 -9.00 7.36 7.69
CA ARG A 172 -8.19 8.23 8.55
C ARG A 172 -6.76 8.46 8.04
N TRP A 173 -6.23 7.56 7.22
CA TRP A 173 -4.96 7.78 6.53
C TRP A 173 -5.03 8.89 5.47
N GLY A 174 -6.21 9.37 5.11
CA GLY A 174 -6.42 10.54 4.27
C GLY A 174 -6.55 11.86 5.06
N ASP A 175 -6.45 11.81 6.39
CA ASP A 175 -6.47 12.96 7.28
C ASP A 175 -5.04 13.43 7.59
N SER A 176 -4.74 14.68 7.30
CA SER A 176 -3.41 15.26 7.50
C SER A 176 -2.99 15.35 8.98
N GLU A 177 -3.93 15.49 9.92
CA GLU A 177 -3.64 15.47 11.35
C GLU A 177 -3.23 14.06 11.78
N ARG A 178 -3.97 13.05 11.31
CA ARG A 178 -3.62 11.65 11.57
C ARG A 178 -2.26 11.27 11.01
N LEU A 179 -1.92 11.73 9.81
CA LEU A 179 -0.58 11.48 9.25
C LEU A 179 0.53 12.13 10.08
N ARG A 180 0.33 13.33 10.62
CA ARG A 180 1.31 13.94 11.53
C ARG A 180 1.44 13.17 12.85
N GLU A 181 0.35 12.60 13.38
CA GLU A 181 0.42 11.70 14.55
C GLU A 181 1.27 10.46 14.25
N LEU A 182 1.07 9.85 13.08
CA LEU A 182 1.72 8.59 12.71
C LEU A 182 3.19 8.75 12.30
N PHE A 183 3.54 9.83 11.59
CA PHE A 183 4.87 10.01 10.99
C PHE A 183 5.69 11.13 11.63
N GLY A 184 5.12 11.88 12.54
CA GLY A 184 5.75 13.04 13.18
C GLY A 184 5.61 14.31 12.34
N PRO A 185 6.19 15.42 12.84
CA PRO A 185 6.10 16.73 12.20
C PRO A 185 6.91 16.81 10.90
#